data_1bce5aba06730371a0be312924d690b4
#
_entry.id   1bce5aba06730371a0be312924d690b4
#
_cell.length_a   1.000
_cell.length_b   1.000
_cell.length_c   1.000
_cell.angle_alpha   90.00
_cell.angle_beta   90.00
_cell.angle_gamma   90.00
#
_symmetry.space_group_name_H-M   'P 1'
#
loop_
_entity.id
_entity.type
_entity.pdbx_description
1 polymer ?
#
loop_
_entity_poly.entity_id
_entity_poly.type
_entity_poly.pdbx_seq_one_letter_code
_entity_poly.pdbx_strand_id
1 'polypeptide(L)'
;MNWSMIALVMTGGALGAAGRLLVGDYALRHLSQGLPWGTLLVNLIGSFAAGYCYIWLETRGSSMHLWRGFLLVGILGGLTTYSSLMLECLVHFRAEKHGQALMYLLITLVAGLFLVWLGARTAEMFASPSVGAP
;
A
#
# COMPACT_ATOMS: atom_id res chain seq x y z
N MET A 1 21.74 -8.04 -14.18
CA MET A 1 20.84 -8.10 -13.01
C MET A 1 21.47 -7.29 -11.89
N ASN A 2 20.74 -6.33 -11.31
CA ASN A 2 21.31 -5.45 -10.27
C ASN A 2 21.10 -6.08 -8.88
N TRP A 3 22.13 -6.74 -8.36
CA TRP A 3 22.10 -7.43 -7.06
C TRP A 3 21.78 -6.48 -5.88
N SER A 4 22.24 -5.23 -5.95
CA SER A 4 21.92 -4.21 -4.94
C SER A 4 20.41 -3.89 -4.92
N MET A 5 19.77 -3.84 -6.08
CA MET A 5 18.32 -3.64 -6.19
C MET A 5 17.57 -4.82 -5.56
N ILE A 6 17.98 -6.05 -5.86
CA ILE A 6 17.36 -7.26 -5.29
C ILE A 6 17.48 -7.25 -3.75
N ALA A 7 18.68 -6.97 -3.22
CA ALA A 7 18.89 -6.90 -1.77
C ALA A 7 18.01 -5.83 -1.10
N LEU A 8 17.87 -4.65 -1.72
CA LEU A 8 17.00 -3.58 -1.22
C LEU A 8 15.51 -3.97 -1.27
N VAL A 9 15.07 -4.61 -2.35
CA VAL A 9 13.68 -5.09 -2.44
C VAL A 9 13.41 -6.18 -1.41
N MET A 10 14.34 -7.11 -1.20
CA MET A 10 14.22 -8.17 -0.18
C MET A 10 14.12 -7.58 1.24
N THR A 11 15.00 -6.65 1.59
CA THR A 11 14.99 -6.02 2.93
C THR A 11 13.73 -5.16 3.12
N GLY A 12 13.36 -4.35 2.12
CA GLY A 12 12.12 -3.59 2.13
C GLY A 12 10.90 -4.50 2.24
N GLY A 13 10.86 -5.59 1.47
CA GLY A 13 9.77 -6.57 1.51
C GLY A 13 9.62 -7.25 2.86
N ALA A 14 10.73 -7.61 3.50
CA ALA A 14 10.73 -8.16 4.86
C ALA A 14 10.15 -7.16 5.88
N LEU A 15 10.54 -5.89 5.81
CA LEU A 15 10.00 -4.83 6.66
C LEU A 15 8.51 -4.58 6.41
N GLY A 16 8.10 -4.54 5.13
CA GLY A 16 6.70 -4.38 4.75
C GLY A 16 5.83 -5.55 5.23
N ALA A 17 6.27 -6.77 5.03
CA ALA A 17 5.56 -7.97 5.49
C ALA A 17 5.46 -8.03 7.03
N ALA A 18 6.52 -7.66 7.74
CA ALA A 18 6.50 -7.54 9.20
C ALA A 18 5.50 -6.46 9.66
N GLY A 19 5.50 -5.29 9.01
CA GLY A 19 4.54 -4.23 9.29
C GLY A 19 3.10 -4.69 9.07
N ARG A 20 2.82 -5.42 7.98
CA ARG A 20 1.50 -6.01 7.72
C ARG A 20 1.07 -6.97 8.83
N LEU A 21 1.97 -7.84 9.29
CA LEU A 21 1.68 -8.77 10.39
C LEU A 21 1.33 -8.02 11.68
N LEU A 22 2.09 -6.99 12.03
CA LEU A 22 1.85 -6.18 13.23
C LEU A 22 0.51 -5.44 13.17
N VAL A 23 0.19 -4.81 12.05
CA VAL A 23 -1.11 -4.13 11.86
C VAL A 23 -2.25 -5.14 11.88
N GLY A 24 -2.08 -6.31 11.27
CA GLY A 24 -3.06 -7.39 11.29
C GLY A 24 -3.34 -7.89 12.72
N ASP A 25 -2.30 -8.17 13.49
CA ASP A 25 -2.42 -8.61 14.89
C ASP A 25 -3.08 -7.52 15.77
N TYR A 26 -2.68 -6.27 15.60
CA TYR A 26 -3.31 -5.14 16.30
C TYR A 26 -4.81 -5.02 15.97
N ALA A 27 -5.15 -5.11 14.68
CA ALA A 27 -6.54 -5.04 14.23
C ALA A 27 -7.40 -6.17 14.80
N LEU A 28 -6.86 -7.41 14.82
CA LEU A 28 -7.54 -8.57 15.39
C LEU A 28 -7.83 -8.42 16.89
N ARG A 29 -6.94 -7.75 17.62
CA ARG A 29 -7.09 -7.58 19.08
C ARG A 29 -8.01 -6.42 19.46
N HIS A 30 -8.07 -5.37 18.65
CA HIS A 30 -8.68 -4.10 19.04
C HIS A 30 -9.89 -3.68 18.18
N LEU A 31 -10.12 -4.30 17.03
CA LEU A 31 -11.22 -3.95 16.14
C LEU A 31 -12.26 -5.06 16.06
N SER A 32 -13.46 -4.70 15.63
CA SER A 32 -14.60 -5.63 15.55
C SER A 32 -14.34 -6.78 14.58
N GLN A 33 -14.85 -7.96 14.89
CA GLN A 33 -14.64 -9.19 14.12
C GLN A 33 -15.48 -9.30 12.83
N GLY A 34 -16.16 -8.22 12.41
CA GLY A 34 -17.08 -8.27 11.25
C GLY A 34 -16.41 -8.11 9.89
N LEU A 35 -15.26 -7.42 9.83
CA LEU A 35 -14.51 -7.13 8.61
C LEU A 35 -13.02 -7.43 8.83
N PRO A 36 -12.26 -7.76 7.76
CA PRO A 36 -10.83 -7.98 7.85
C PRO A 36 -10.08 -6.63 7.90
N TRP A 37 -10.18 -5.95 9.03
CA TRP A 37 -9.62 -4.61 9.25
C TRP A 37 -8.11 -4.54 9.02
N GLY A 38 -7.37 -5.60 9.34
CA GLY A 38 -5.93 -5.64 9.15
C GLY A 38 -5.54 -5.44 7.69
N THR A 39 -6.10 -6.24 6.79
CA THR A 39 -5.87 -6.14 5.35
C THR A 39 -6.39 -4.81 4.78
N LEU A 40 -7.57 -4.37 5.22
CA LEU A 40 -8.13 -3.09 4.79
C LEU A 40 -7.19 -1.93 5.14
N LEU A 41 -6.75 -1.83 6.38
CA LEU A 41 -5.88 -0.76 6.86
C LEU A 41 -4.54 -0.73 6.12
N VAL A 42 -3.85 -1.87 5.98
CA VAL A 42 -2.55 -1.88 5.29
C VAL A 42 -2.68 -1.54 3.81
N ASN A 43 -3.77 -1.97 3.15
CA ASN A 43 -4.00 -1.62 1.76
C ASN A 43 -4.34 -0.13 1.59
N LEU A 44 -5.12 0.47 2.49
CA LEU A 44 -5.47 1.90 2.44
C LEU A 44 -4.25 2.79 2.78
N ILE A 45 -3.54 2.49 3.86
CA ILE A 45 -2.33 3.23 4.25
C ILE A 45 -1.26 3.09 3.18
N GLY A 46 -1.05 1.87 2.68
CA GLY A 46 -0.09 1.59 1.61
C GLY A 46 -0.44 2.29 0.31
N SER A 47 -1.73 2.41 -0.03
CA SER A 47 -2.20 3.13 -1.21
C SER A 47 -1.86 4.63 -1.13
N PHE A 48 -2.15 5.28 0.00
CA PHE A 48 -1.76 6.67 0.23
C PHE A 48 -0.24 6.85 0.13
N ALA A 49 0.52 6.00 0.85
CA ALA A 49 1.98 6.06 0.84
C ALA A 49 2.56 5.80 -0.55
N ALA A 50 1.96 4.92 -1.35
CA ALA A 50 2.39 4.66 -2.72
C ALA A 50 2.26 5.89 -3.61
N GLY A 51 1.10 6.57 -3.57
CA GLY A 51 0.89 7.82 -4.32
C GLY A 51 1.87 8.91 -3.91
N TYR A 52 2.05 9.09 -2.60
CA TYR A 52 2.99 10.06 -2.05
C TYR A 52 4.44 9.76 -2.46
N CYS A 53 4.93 8.55 -2.21
CA CYS A 53 6.29 8.15 -2.52
C CYS A 53 6.57 8.19 -4.02
N TYR A 54 5.60 7.84 -4.86
CA TYR A 54 5.76 7.86 -6.31
C TYR A 54 6.12 9.27 -6.80
N ILE A 55 5.31 10.27 -6.45
CA ILE A 55 5.53 11.67 -6.85
C ILE A 55 6.81 12.24 -6.19
N TRP A 56 7.00 11.97 -4.91
CA TRP A 56 8.19 12.42 -4.17
C TRP A 56 9.50 11.91 -4.80
N LEU A 57 9.52 10.66 -5.26
CA LEU A 57 10.69 10.08 -5.93
C LEU A 57 10.84 10.61 -7.36
N GLU A 58 9.73 10.86 -8.06
CA GLU A 58 9.75 11.38 -9.42
C GLU A 58 10.35 12.79 -9.48
N THR A 59 10.00 13.65 -8.54
CA THR A 59 10.54 15.02 -8.44
C THR A 59 12.04 15.08 -8.11
N ARG A 60 12.64 13.97 -7.64
CA ARG A 60 14.07 13.88 -7.30
C ARG A 60 14.94 13.27 -8.39
N GLY A 61 14.34 12.88 -9.50
CA GLY A 61 15.06 12.44 -10.71
C GLY A 61 15.45 10.96 -10.73
N SER A 62 16.11 10.56 -11.82
CA SER A 62 16.45 9.17 -12.14
C SER A 62 17.46 8.51 -11.17
N SER A 63 18.23 9.30 -10.40
CA SER A 63 19.15 8.77 -9.38
C SER A 63 18.46 8.02 -8.25
N MET A 64 17.14 8.18 -8.11
CA MET A 64 16.32 7.56 -7.05
C MET A 64 15.83 6.14 -7.39
N HIS A 65 16.34 5.49 -8.45
CA HIS A 65 15.84 4.16 -8.87
C HIS A 65 15.98 3.08 -7.78
N LEU A 66 17.04 3.11 -6.97
CA LEU A 66 17.21 2.19 -5.84
C LEU A 66 16.18 2.43 -4.73
N TRP A 67 15.88 3.69 -4.44
CA TRP A 67 14.84 4.07 -3.49
C TRP A 67 13.44 3.69 -3.97
N ARG A 68 13.16 3.77 -5.29
CA ARG A 68 11.92 3.23 -5.87
C ARG A 68 11.79 1.73 -5.61
N GLY A 69 12.86 0.97 -5.83
CA GLY A 69 12.89 -0.47 -5.53
C GLY A 69 12.64 -0.76 -4.05
N PHE A 70 13.35 -0.07 -3.16
CA PHE A 70 13.22 -0.27 -1.72
C PHE A 70 11.83 0.13 -1.18
N LEU A 71 11.35 1.33 -1.50
CA LEU A 71 10.10 1.87 -0.95
C LEU A 71 8.87 1.28 -1.63
N LEU A 72 8.75 1.42 -2.98
CA LEU A 72 7.52 1.04 -3.67
C LEU A 72 7.40 -0.47 -3.86
N VAL A 73 8.47 -1.12 -4.33
CA VAL A 73 8.43 -2.57 -4.58
C VAL A 73 8.67 -3.35 -3.29
N GLY A 74 9.66 -2.95 -2.49
CA GLY A 74 9.98 -3.61 -1.23
C GLY A 74 8.94 -3.32 -0.15
N ILE A 75 9.04 -2.18 0.52
CA ILE A 75 8.22 -1.88 1.70
C ILE A 75 6.73 -1.91 1.37
N LEU A 76 6.27 -1.12 0.40
CA LEU A 76 4.84 -1.02 0.11
C LEU A 76 4.29 -2.28 -0.55
N GLY A 77 5.08 -2.94 -1.42
CA GLY A 77 4.72 -4.23 -1.99
C GLY A 77 4.63 -5.35 -0.95
N GLY A 78 5.48 -5.33 0.09
CA GLY A 78 5.41 -6.25 1.22
C GLY A 78 4.29 -5.94 2.20
N LEU A 79 3.97 -4.65 2.41
CA LEU A 79 2.93 -4.18 3.31
C LEU A 79 1.52 -4.46 2.77
N THR A 80 1.24 -4.07 1.52
CA THR A 80 -0.06 -4.24 0.87
C THR A 80 -0.25 -5.65 0.35
N THR A 81 -1.52 -6.09 0.21
CA THR A 81 -1.79 -7.46 -0.26
C THR A 81 -3.13 -7.57 -1.00
N TYR A 82 -3.04 -7.98 -2.25
CA TYR A 82 -4.18 -8.36 -3.06
C TYR A 82 -4.66 -9.79 -2.75
N SER A 83 -3.72 -10.71 -2.54
CA SER A 83 -4.05 -12.12 -2.29
C SER A 83 -4.83 -12.35 -1.00
N SER A 84 -4.47 -11.64 0.07
CA SER A 84 -5.25 -11.69 1.32
C SER A 84 -6.66 -11.12 1.12
N LEU A 85 -6.80 -9.99 0.40
CA LEU A 85 -8.09 -9.42 0.05
C LEU A 85 -8.99 -10.44 -0.68
N MET A 86 -8.44 -11.15 -1.67
CA MET A 86 -9.19 -12.16 -2.42
C MET A 86 -9.57 -13.36 -1.56
N LEU A 87 -8.65 -13.82 -0.71
CA LEU A 87 -8.90 -14.93 0.21
C LEU A 87 -10.01 -14.60 1.22
N GLU A 88 -9.97 -13.40 1.78
CA GLU A 88 -10.97 -12.91 2.74
C GLU A 88 -12.35 -12.76 2.09
N CYS A 89 -12.41 -12.29 0.84
CA CYS A 89 -13.64 -12.30 0.06
C CYS A 89 -14.17 -13.72 -0.13
N LEU A 90 -13.33 -14.69 -0.48
CA LEU A 90 -13.71 -16.09 -0.61
C LEU A 90 -14.28 -16.63 0.71
N VAL A 91 -13.66 -16.34 1.85
CA VAL A 91 -14.14 -16.75 3.18
C VAL A 91 -15.53 -16.17 3.45
N HIS A 92 -15.76 -14.89 3.15
CA HIS A 92 -17.10 -14.28 3.29
C HIS A 92 -18.13 -14.91 2.34
N PHE A 93 -17.76 -15.21 1.11
CA PHE A 93 -18.65 -15.91 0.16
C PHE A 93 -19.04 -17.31 0.66
N ARG A 94 -18.07 -18.07 1.20
CA ARG A 94 -18.35 -19.39 1.78
C ARG A 94 -19.24 -19.35 3.04
N ALA A 95 -19.19 -18.22 3.76
CA ALA A 95 -20.05 -17.97 4.92
C ALA A 95 -21.40 -17.35 4.53
N GLU A 96 -21.73 -17.33 3.22
CA GLU A 96 -22.96 -16.73 2.65
C GLU A 96 -23.13 -15.23 2.93
N LYS A 97 -22.05 -14.54 3.29
CA LYS A 97 -22.00 -13.10 3.55
C LYS A 97 -21.62 -12.31 2.30
N HIS A 98 -22.34 -12.56 1.20
CA HIS A 98 -22.01 -12.00 -0.13
C HIS A 98 -22.00 -10.46 -0.14
N GLY A 99 -22.94 -9.81 0.55
CA GLY A 99 -23.00 -8.36 0.66
C GLY A 99 -21.78 -7.77 1.38
N GLN A 100 -21.30 -8.43 2.43
CA GLN A 100 -20.09 -8.00 3.16
C GLN A 100 -18.84 -8.16 2.30
N ALA A 101 -18.70 -9.26 1.57
CA ALA A 101 -17.61 -9.49 0.64
C ALA A 101 -17.54 -8.42 -0.44
N LEU A 102 -18.67 -8.12 -1.08
CA LEU A 102 -18.76 -7.11 -2.13
C LEU A 102 -18.48 -5.71 -1.59
N MET A 103 -19.08 -5.36 -0.46
CA MET A 103 -18.84 -4.06 0.19
C MET A 103 -17.36 -3.88 0.56
N TYR A 104 -16.74 -4.90 1.15
CA TYR A 104 -15.33 -4.89 1.52
C TYR A 104 -14.42 -4.70 0.30
N LEU A 105 -14.70 -5.44 -0.79
CA LEU A 105 -13.97 -5.31 -2.05
C LEU A 105 -14.11 -3.89 -2.63
N LEU A 106 -15.33 -3.37 -2.73
CA LEU A 106 -15.61 -2.04 -3.28
C LEU A 106 -14.96 -0.93 -2.44
N ILE A 107 -15.06 -1.01 -1.11
CA ILE A 107 -14.41 -0.03 -0.23
C ILE A 107 -12.90 -0.06 -0.44
N THR A 108 -12.28 -1.24 -0.48
CA THR A 108 -10.82 -1.35 -0.68
C THR A 108 -10.39 -0.75 -2.01
N LEU A 109 -11.12 -1.03 -3.09
CA LEU A 109 -10.80 -0.51 -4.43
C LEU A 109 -11.03 1.00 -4.54
N VAL A 110 -12.20 1.47 -4.17
CA VAL A 110 -12.58 2.89 -4.34
C VAL A 110 -11.77 3.79 -3.39
N ALA A 111 -11.72 3.44 -2.10
CA ALA A 111 -10.96 4.22 -1.13
C ALA A 111 -9.45 4.10 -1.39
N GLY A 112 -8.95 2.94 -1.82
CA GLY A 112 -7.56 2.74 -2.19
C GLY A 112 -7.16 3.65 -3.36
N LEU A 113 -7.96 3.68 -4.42
CA LEU A 113 -7.72 4.56 -5.58
C LEU A 113 -7.76 6.05 -5.19
N PHE A 114 -8.75 6.44 -4.38
CA PHE A 114 -8.84 7.81 -3.86
C PHE A 114 -7.61 8.17 -3.02
N LEU A 115 -7.13 7.26 -2.16
CA LEU A 115 -5.98 7.50 -1.32
C LEU A 115 -4.66 7.55 -2.10
N VAL A 116 -4.48 6.77 -3.16
CA VAL A 116 -3.34 6.93 -4.08
C VAL A 116 -3.32 8.34 -4.67
N TRP A 117 -4.47 8.79 -5.19
CA TRP A 117 -4.61 10.14 -5.72
C TRP A 117 -4.32 11.21 -4.66
N LEU A 118 -4.88 11.06 -3.46
CA LEU A 118 -4.67 11.99 -2.35
C LEU A 118 -3.20 12.04 -1.91
N GLY A 119 -2.54 10.90 -1.82
CA GLY A 119 -1.10 10.80 -1.52
C GLY A 119 -0.26 11.52 -2.57
N ALA A 120 -0.55 11.31 -3.86
CA ALA A 120 0.11 12.00 -4.95
C ALA A 120 -0.07 13.52 -4.86
N ARG A 121 -1.32 13.98 -4.67
CA ARG A 121 -1.62 15.41 -4.49
C ARG A 121 -0.90 16.03 -3.29
N THR A 122 -0.84 15.30 -2.19
CA THR A 122 -0.11 15.76 -1.00
C THR A 122 1.38 15.95 -1.30
N ALA A 123 2.01 15.00 -2.00
CA ALA A 123 3.41 15.11 -2.39
C ALA A 123 3.66 16.31 -3.35
N GLU A 124 2.76 16.55 -4.31
CA GLU A 124 2.84 17.71 -5.22
C GLU A 124 2.83 19.04 -4.46
N MET A 125 2.05 19.15 -3.38
CA MET A 125 1.99 20.36 -2.56
C MET A 125 3.30 20.69 -1.84
N PHE A 126 4.10 19.65 -1.51
CA PHE A 126 5.40 19.80 -0.86
C PHE A 126 6.57 19.75 -1.84
N ALA A 127 6.33 19.39 -3.09
CA ALA A 127 7.32 19.55 -4.15
C ALA A 127 7.42 21.04 -4.46
N SER A 128 8.57 21.67 -4.15
CA SER A 128 8.85 23.03 -4.59
C SER A 128 8.66 23.12 -6.10
N PRO A 129 8.01 24.16 -6.64
CA PRO A 129 7.95 24.33 -8.08
C PRO A 129 9.40 24.34 -8.58
N SER A 130 9.73 23.37 -9.44
CA SER A 130 11.01 23.38 -10.13
C SER A 130 11.07 24.68 -10.92
N VAL A 131 11.94 25.59 -10.49
CA VAL A 131 12.30 26.79 -11.23
C VAL A 131 12.81 26.33 -12.59
N GLY A 132 12.00 26.50 -13.63
CA GLY A 132 12.43 26.22 -14.99
C GLY A 132 11.39 25.59 -15.87
N ALA A 133 10.35 26.35 -16.20
CA ALA A 133 9.73 26.24 -17.51
C ALA A 133 10.06 27.54 -18.28
N PRO A 134 10.68 27.47 -19.47
CA PRO A 134 10.84 28.60 -20.34
C PRO A 134 9.51 29.05 -20.92
#